data_83e58fcdf975cc899ad64e56fc19f84d
#
_entry.id   83e58fcdf975cc899ad64e56fc19f84d
#
_cell.length_a   1.000
_cell.length_b   1.000
_cell.length_c   1.000
_cell.angle_alpha   90.00
_cell.angle_beta   90.00
_cell.angle_gamma   90.00
#
_symmetry.space_group_name_H-M   'P 1'
#
loop_
_entity.id
_entity.type
_entity.pdbx_description
1 polymer ?
#
loop_
_entity_poly.entity_id
_entity_poly.type
_entity_poly.pdbx_seq_one_letter_code
_entity_poly.pdbx_strand_id
1 'polypeptide(L)'
;CIRDRFFTVRSGRADKALLCKVVKLGKNFAFVMLEDGTSDIFIPGRFTKGAMPGDDVLVEKFEHPRVEGSDEGAILAILTEKNDLVGTVRRVEGRLRFVPDDCPAITMPLARDCEGGAKDGDKVAVEILNRGNRQEDHRVGVAMRFGSSDEAKRCAKALLYAKDIRTRFPDKVRDEAKKFEGAEVSEKDCEGRMDLRALPIFTIDSAETKDIDDAISLTRTSDGGFELGVHIADVSNYVKPGTELDNEAFSRATSVYYADQVVPMLPKALSNGICSLNENELRLAFSCLMRLDKEGNLTDYRFVKSIIRSRVKGVYSEINALLAGTADAEIKAKYADVIDQLPAMKELYGHRARLRKERGCMDIESGEVKLILDENGRCIDVKKRTSGESESMIEEFMLLANQCAAHFARVKQIPFVYRVHEEPNAEKLERLHALLQACGINDHFAKDVPTPKELSAILEGVRGTPYEQIINTGMLRCMSKALYEEKPKGHYGLVLKDYAHFTLSL
;
A
#
# COMPACT_ATOMS: atom_id res chain seq x y z
N CYS A 1 -0.69 -0.21 -30.63
CA CYS A 1 -1.48 0.20 -31.81
C CYS A 1 -2.39 -0.93 -32.24
N ILE A 2 -3.70 -0.82 -31.90
CA ILE A 2 -4.75 -1.82 -32.24
C ILE A 2 -5.18 -1.73 -33.73
N ARG A 3 -4.46 -1.02 -34.59
CA ARG A 3 -4.98 -0.63 -35.90
C ARG A 3 -4.94 -1.67 -37.03
N ASP A 4 -4.29 -2.82 -36.88
CA ASP A 4 -4.01 -3.69 -38.02
C ASP A 4 -4.51 -5.15 -37.95
N ARG A 5 -5.33 -5.53 -36.99
CA ARG A 5 -5.96 -6.85 -36.95
C ARG A 5 -7.48 -6.73 -37.02
N PHE A 6 -8.04 -6.90 -38.19
CA PHE A 6 -9.48 -7.07 -38.36
C PHE A 6 -9.89 -8.50 -37.99
N PHE A 7 -10.61 -8.64 -36.89
CA PHE A 7 -11.26 -9.89 -36.54
C PHE A 7 -12.66 -9.91 -37.17
N THR A 8 -12.90 -10.81 -38.07
CA THR A 8 -14.24 -11.05 -38.65
C THR A 8 -14.95 -12.01 -37.68
N VAL A 9 -15.82 -11.49 -36.81
CA VAL A 9 -16.78 -12.32 -36.08
C VAL A 9 -17.93 -12.60 -37.03
N ARG A 10 -18.28 -13.88 -37.21
CA ARG A 10 -19.45 -14.27 -38.05
C ARG A 10 -20.68 -13.53 -37.53
N SER A 11 -21.41 -12.91 -38.46
CA SER A 11 -22.62 -12.10 -38.19
C SER A 11 -23.58 -12.82 -37.23
N GLY A 12 -23.95 -12.18 -36.13
CA GLY A 12 -24.88 -12.66 -35.09
C GLY A 12 -24.30 -12.88 -33.71
N ARG A 13 -22.95 -12.92 -33.55
CA ARG A 13 -22.30 -13.04 -32.24
C ARG A 13 -21.49 -11.80 -31.85
N ALA A 14 -21.23 -10.91 -32.80
CA ALA A 14 -20.42 -9.71 -32.53
C ALA A 14 -21.10 -8.72 -31.56
N ASP A 15 -22.44 -8.62 -31.65
CA ASP A 15 -23.21 -7.67 -30.86
C ASP A 15 -23.32 -8.05 -29.37
N LYS A 16 -22.91 -9.27 -29.00
CA LYS A 16 -22.91 -9.79 -27.62
C LYS A 16 -21.49 -9.99 -27.04
N ALA A 17 -20.45 -9.68 -27.81
CA ALA A 17 -19.07 -9.89 -27.40
C ALA A 17 -18.59 -8.73 -26.48
N LEU A 18 -18.04 -9.08 -25.32
CA LEU A 18 -17.54 -8.15 -24.32
C LEU A 18 -16.00 -8.08 -24.39
N LEU A 19 -15.47 -6.87 -24.32
CA LEU A 19 -14.03 -6.65 -24.19
C LEU A 19 -13.66 -6.83 -22.71
N CYS A 20 -12.73 -7.75 -22.45
CA CYS A 20 -12.31 -8.12 -21.12
C CYS A 20 -10.80 -8.28 -21.05
N LYS A 21 -10.26 -8.22 -19.83
CA LYS A 21 -8.86 -8.56 -19.53
C LYS A 21 -8.80 -9.83 -18.69
N VAL A 22 -7.91 -10.76 -19.01
CA VAL A 22 -7.65 -11.93 -18.17
C VAL A 22 -6.94 -11.49 -16.90
N VAL A 23 -7.59 -11.66 -15.74
CA VAL A 23 -7.06 -11.20 -14.44
C VAL A 23 -6.51 -12.34 -13.60
N LYS A 24 -7.04 -13.55 -13.75
CA LYS A 24 -6.62 -14.72 -12.96
C LYS A 24 -6.72 -15.99 -13.78
N LEU A 25 -5.75 -16.87 -13.57
CA LEU A 25 -5.70 -18.19 -14.20
C LEU A 25 -5.60 -19.25 -13.12
N GLY A 26 -6.42 -20.30 -13.23
CA GLY A 26 -6.31 -21.53 -12.47
C GLY A 26 -5.98 -22.71 -13.39
N LYS A 27 -5.80 -23.90 -12.83
CA LYS A 27 -5.44 -25.10 -13.62
C LYS A 27 -6.43 -25.39 -14.77
N ASN A 28 -7.72 -25.21 -14.52
CA ASN A 28 -8.80 -25.54 -15.45
C ASN A 28 -9.84 -24.42 -15.61
N PHE A 29 -9.47 -23.17 -15.35
CA PHE A 29 -10.35 -22.01 -15.49
C PHE A 29 -9.56 -20.70 -15.57
N ALA A 30 -10.23 -19.66 -16.02
CA ALA A 30 -9.74 -18.29 -15.91
C ALA A 30 -10.86 -17.38 -15.40
N PHE A 31 -10.49 -16.24 -14.82
CA PHE A 31 -11.38 -15.11 -14.62
C PHE A 31 -10.96 -13.98 -15.55
N VAL A 32 -11.93 -13.36 -16.17
CA VAL A 32 -11.74 -12.16 -16.97
C VAL A 32 -12.58 -11.04 -16.39
N MET A 33 -12.04 -9.83 -16.38
CA MET A 33 -12.69 -8.63 -15.88
C MET A 33 -13.10 -7.74 -17.03
N LEU A 34 -14.28 -7.15 -16.97
CA LEU A 34 -14.71 -6.12 -17.90
C LEU A 34 -13.79 -4.90 -17.82
N GLU A 35 -13.66 -4.15 -18.90
CA GLU A 35 -12.79 -2.97 -19.00
C GLU A 35 -13.16 -1.88 -17.99
N ASP A 36 -14.43 -1.79 -17.61
CA ASP A 36 -14.95 -0.89 -16.59
C ASP A 36 -14.73 -1.36 -15.12
N GLY A 37 -14.18 -2.58 -14.95
CA GLY A 37 -13.89 -3.16 -13.63
C GLY A 37 -15.10 -3.59 -12.82
N THR A 38 -16.30 -3.63 -13.41
CA THR A 38 -17.57 -3.83 -12.69
C THR A 38 -17.89 -5.27 -12.34
N SER A 39 -17.44 -6.25 -13.14
CA SER A 39 -17.70 -7.67 -12.89
C SER A 39 -16.63 -8.61 -13.44
N ASP A 40 -16.43 -9.72 -12.75
CA ASP A 40 -15.58 -10.83 -13.18
C ASP A 40 -16.44 -11.91 -13.84
N ILE A 41 -16.00 -12.40 -15.02
CA ILE A 41 -16.64 -13.51 -15.73
C ILE A 41 -15.78 -14.76 -15.57
N PHE A 42 -16.38 -15.85 -15.13
CA PHE A 42 -15.73 -17.15 -15.02
C PHE A 42 -15.64 -17.82 -16.40
N ILE A 43 -14.44 -18.25 -16.79
CA ILE A 43 -14.17 -18.94 -18.05
C ILE A 43 -13.74 -20.39 -17.74
N PRO A 44 -14.55 -21.42 -18.03
CA PRO A 44 -14.12 -22.81 -17.87
C PRO A 44 -12.92 -23.14 -18.76
N GLY A 45 -12.02 -24.01 -18.31
CA GLY A 45 -10.72 -24.28 -18.94
C GLY A 45 -10.76 -24.62 -20.43
N ARG A 46 -11.78 -25.37 -20.88
CA ARG A 46 -11.98 -25.69 -22.30
C ARG A 46 -12.26 -24.48 -23.21
N PHE A 47 -12.63 -23.32 -22.62
CA PHE A 47 -12.97 -22.10 -23.31
C PHE A 47 -11.95 -20.99 -23.13
N THR A 48 -10.82 -21.26 -22.48
CA THR A 48 -9.76 -20.26 -22.24
C THR A 48 -8.90 -19.97 -23.45
N LYS A 49 -8.88 -20.85 -24.46
CA LYS A 49 -8.05 -20.75 -25.67
C LYS A 49 -6.58 -20.46 -25.46
N GLY A 50 -6.03 -20.92 -24.31
CA GLY A 50 -4.65 -20.63 -23.95
C GLY A 50 -4.38 -19.17 -23.54
N ALA A 51 -5.40 -18.39 -23.24
CA ALA A 51 -5.22 -17.02 -22.77
C ALA A 51 -4.47 -16.97 -21.44
N MET A 52 -3.60 -15.95 -21.27
CA MET A 52 -2.75 -15.75 -20.12
C MET A 52 -3.17 -14.49 -19.36
N PRO A 53 -2.85 -14.39 -18.06
CA PRO A 53 -3.11 -13.17 -17.28
C PRO A 53 -2.48 -11.94 -17.95
N GLY A 54 -3.29 -10.88 -18.11
CA GLY A 54 -2.90 -9.66 -18.79
C GLY A 54 -3.27 -9.59 -20.27
N ASP A 55 -3.72 -10.71 -20.90
CA ASP A 55 -4.24 -10.69 -22.27
C ASP A 55 -5.58 -9.92 -22.31
N ASP A 56 -5.78 -9.12 -23.37
CA ASP A 56 -7.09 -8.56 -23.70
C ASP A 56 -7.83 -9.53 -24.59
N VAL A 57 -9.07 -9.86 -24.25
CA VAL A 57 -9.85 -10.92 -24.87
C VAL A 57 -11.26 -10.47 -25.19
N LEU A 58 -11.85 -11.03 -26.25
CA LEU A 58 -13.27 -10.97 -26.51
C LEU A 58 -13.97 -12.16 -25.87
N VAL A 59 -15.02 -11.91 -25.11
CA VAL A 59 -15.77 -12.91 -24.34
C VAL A 59 -17.24 -12.88 -24.69
N GLU A 60 -17.84 -14.06 -24.86
CA GLU A 60 -19.28 -14.26 -24.97
C GLU A 60 -19.78 -14.85 -23.66
N LYS A 61 -20.74 -14.18 -22.98
CA LYS A 61 -21.41 -14.74 -21.80
C LYS A 61 -22.36 -15.87 -22.22
N PHE A 62 -22.44 -16.89 -21.36
CA PHE A 62 -23.42 -17.97 -21.55
C PHE A 62 -24.81 -17.51 -21.11
N GLU A 63 -25.83 -17.81 -21.90
CA GLU A 63 -27.23 -17.53 -21.58
C GLU A 63 -27.71 -18.37 -20.38
N HIS A 64 -27.14 -19.56 -20.18
CA HIS A 64 -27.42 -20.49 -19.09
C HIS A 64 -26.11 -20.87 -18.39
N PRO A 65 -25.68 -20.12 -17.36
CA PRO A 65 -24.51 -20.47 -16.58
C PRO A 65 -24.79 -21.75 -15.75
N ARG A 66 -23.73 -22.48 -15.39
CA ARG A 66 -23.83 -23.71 -14.59
C ARG A 66 -24.22 -23.44 -13.14
N VAL A 67 -23.82 -22.27 -12.64
CA VAL A 67 -24.17 -21.79 -11.31
C VAL A 67 -25.11 -20.61 -11.48
N GLU A 68 -26.31 -20.74 -10.96
CA GLU A 68 -27.32 -19.69 -11.04
C GLU A 68 -26.82 -18.42 -10.35
N GLY A 69 -26.94 -17.28 -11.02
CA GLY A 69 -26.45 -15.99 -10.52
C GLY A 69 -24.97 -15.72 -10.74
N SER A 70 -24.18 -16.62 -11.38
CA SER A 70 -22.80 -16.35 -11.77
C SER A 70 -22.68 -15.96 -13.24
N ASP A 71 -21.72 -15.07 -13.54
CA ASP A 71 -21.34 -14.76 -14.91
C ASP A 71 -20.35 -15.80 -15.42
N GLU A 72 -20.78 -16.65 -16.35
CA GLU A 72 -19.92 -17.61 -17.07
C GLU A 72 -19.83 -17.26 -18.56
N GLY A 73 -18.71 -17.59 -19.20
CA GLY A 73 -18.54 -17.31 -20.62
C GLY A 73 -17.44 -18.12 -21.32
N ALA A 74 -17.20 -17.77 -22.56
CA ALA A 74 -16.14 -18.33 -23.40
C ALA A 74 -15.31 -17.24 -24.04
N ILE A 75 -14.00 -17.40 -24.10
CA ILE A 75 -13.12 -16.53 -24.87
C ILE A 75 -13.33 -16.82 -26.33
N LEU A 76 -13.73 -15.81 -27.09
CA LEU A 76 -13.90 -15.88 -28.54
C LEU A 76 -12.58 -15.65 -29.29
N ALA A 77 -11.81 -14.66 -28.85
CA ALA A 77 -10.51 -14.30 -29.43
C ALA A 77 -9.61 -13.63 -28.38
N ILE A 78 -8.30 -13.78 -28.54
CA ILE A 78 -7.27 -13.00 -27.83
C ILE A 78 -6.91 -11.85 -28.78
N LEU A 79 -7.05 -10.61 -28.29
CA LEU A 79 -6.83 -9.38 -29.05
C LEU A 79 -5.41 -8.86 -28.88
N THR A 80 -4.96 -8.78 -27.63
CA THR A 80 -3.61 -8.36 -27.25
C THR A 80 -2.99 -9.44 -26.41
N GLU A 81 -1.78 -9.86 -26.78
CA GLU A 81 -1.07 -10.94 -26.12
C GLU A 81 -0.03 -10.36 -25.15
N LYS A 82 -0.09 -10.71 -23.88
CA LYS A 82 1.01 -10.51 -22.94
C LYS A 82 1.94 -11.71 -23.03
N ASN A 83 3.14 -11.51 -23.56
CA ASN A 83 4.09 -12.61 -23.79
C ASN A 83 5.13 -12.76 -22.67
N ASP A 84 5.31 -11.75 -21.82
CA ASP A 84 6.28 -11.76 -20.72
C ASP A 84 5.67 -12.36 -19.46
N LEU A 85 6.30 -13.40 -18.95
CA LEU A 85 5.90 -14.08 -17.71
C LEU A 85 7.09 -14.21 -16.77
N VAL A 86 6.83 -14.16 -15.46
CA VAL A 86 7.81 -14.44 -14.43
C VAL A 86 7.46 -15.71 -13.67
N GLY A 87 8.47 -16.50 -13.34
CA GLY A 87 8.28 -17.75 -12.64
C GLY A 87 9.59 -18.44 -12.28
N THR A 88 9.47 -19.73 -12.01
CA THR A 88 10.62 -20.55 -11.58
C THR A 88 10.82 -21.70 -12.56
N VAL A 89 12.06 -21.97 -12.92
CA VAL A 89 12.42 -23.17 -13.67
C VAL A 89 12.46 -24.37 -12.72
N ARG A 90 11.77 -25.44 -13.08
CA ARG A 90 11.73 -26.68 -12.29
C ARG A 90 11.99 -27.88 -13.19
N ARG A 91 12.66 -28.90 -12.62
CA ARG A 91 12.88 -30.18 -13.29
C ARG A 91 11.64 -31.07 -13.09
N VAL A 92 10.91 -31.31 -14.15
CA VAL A 92 9.73 -32.17 -14.19
C VAL A 92 10.01 -33.29 -15.19
N GLU A 93 9.92 -34.57 -14.75
CA GLU A 93 10.17 -35.74 -15.60
C GLU A 93 11.53 -35.67 -16.33
N GLY A 94 12.58 -35.21 -15.62
CA GLY A 94 13.93 -35.11 -16.15
C GLY A 94 14.21 -33.91 -17.07
N ARG A 95 13.20 -33.11 -17.43
CA ARG A 95 13.30 -31.92 -18.28
C ARG A 95 13.07 -30.63 -17.50
N LEU A 96 13.75 -29.56 -17.91
CA LEU A 96 13.48 -28.24 -17.37
C LEU A 96 12.16 -27.70 -17.94
N ARG A 97 11.28 -27.24 -17.06
CA ARG A 97 10.01 -26.61 -17.39
C ARG A 97 9.87 -25.30 -16.63
N PHE A 98 9.17 -24.37 -17.19
CA PHE A 98 8.82 -23.11 -16.56
C PHE A 98 7.51 -23.26 -15.78
N VAL A 99 7.48 -22.75 -14.56
CA VAL A 99 6.32 -22.70 -13.66
C VAL A 99 6.02 -21.23 -13.38
N PRO A 100 4.90 -20.67 -13.93
CA PRO A 100 4.53 -19.27 -13.70
C PRO A 100 4.22 -19.00 -12.21
N ASP A 101 4.63 -17.84 -11.69
CA ASP A 101 4.31 -17.45 -10.31
C ASP A 101 2.82 -17.21 -10.10
N ASP A 102 2.14 -16.62 -11.07
CA ASP A 102 0.70 -16.35 -11.03
C ASP A 102 -0.18 -17.59 -11.14
N CYS A 103 0.36 -18.71 -11.64
CA CYS A 103 -0.34 -19.98 -11.73
C CYS A 103 0.61 -21.18 -11.59
N PRO A 104 1.06 -21.51 -10.37
CA PRO A 104 2.02 -22.59 -10.12
C PRO A 104 1.50 -24.01 -10.42
N ALA A 105 0.20 -24.14 -10.68
CA ALA A 105 -0.41 -25.41 -11.10
C ALA A 105 -0.15 -25.76 -12.58
N ILE A 106 0.40 -24.85 -13.36
CA ILE A 106 0.70 -25.01 -14.79
C ILE A 106 2.20 -25.10 -14.99
N THR A 107 2.63 -25.93 -15.93
CA THR A 107 4.03 -26.00 -16.34
C THR A 107 4.14 -25.88 -17.87
N MET A 108 5.08 -25.06 -18.34
CA MET A 108 5.32 -24.83 -19.77
C MET A 108 6.68 -25.38 -20.19
N PRO A 109 6.79 -26.02 -21.36
CA PRO A 109 8.07 -26.47 -21.87
C PRO A 109 8.94 -25.27 -22.30
N LEU A 110 10.23 -25.32 -21.91
CA LEU A 110 11.23 -24.43 -22.48
C LEU A 110 11.54 -24.85 -23.92
N ALA A 111 11.65 -23.87 -24.81
CA ALA A 111 12.07 -24.13 -26.19
C ALA A 111 13.54 -24.55 -26.22
N ARG A 112 13.89 -25.45 -27.13
CA ARG A 112 15.28 -25.88 -27.31
C ARG A 112 16.15 -24.66 -27.65
N ASP A 113 17.35 -24.62 -27.09
CA ASP A 113 18.33 -23.55 -27.29
C ASP A 113 17.90 -22.15 -26.75
N CYS A 114 16.73 -22.08 -26.07
CA CYS A 114 16.23 -20.85 -25.44
C CYS A 114 16.19 -20.93 -23.91
N GLU A 115 16.97 -21.84 -23.31
CA GLU A 115 17.00 -22.04 -21.86
C GLU A 115 17.78 -20.94 -21.12
N GLY A 116 18.54 -20.10 -21.82
CA GLY A 116 19.29 -18.97 -21.26
C GLY A 116 20.26 -19.33 -20.13
N GLY A 117 20.74 -20.59 -20.09
CA GLY A 117 21.59 -21.10 -19.01
C GLY A 117 20.86 -21.24 -17.64
N ALA A 118 19.53 -21.26 -17.65
CA ALA A 118 18.76 -21.44 -16.43
C ALA A 118 18.90 -22.84 -15.86
N LYS A 119 18.91 -22.93 -14.54
CA LYS A 119 19.01 -24.17 -13.78
C LYS A 119 17.73 -24.44 -13.01
N ASP A 120 17.58 -25.69 -12.54
CA ASP A 120 16.51 -26.04 -11.61
C ASP A 120 16.55 -25.14 -10.38
N GLY A 121 15.41 -24.53 -10.01
CA GLY A 121 15.31 -23.58 -8.94
C GLY A 121 15.59 -22.13 -9.31
N ASP A 122 15.95 -21.82 -10.55
CA ASP A 122 16.18 -20.43 -10.94
C ASP A 122 14.87 -19.67 -11.16
N LYS A 123 14.87 -18.43 -10.69
CA LYS A 123 13.87 -17.41 -10.99
C LYS A 123 14.19 -16.78 -12.33
N VAL A 124 13.21 -16.74 -13.23
CA VAL A 124 13.40 -16.25 -14.60
C VAL A 124 12.21 -15.40 -15.06
N ALA A 125 12.47 -14.49 -15.99
CA ALA A 125 11.46 -13.98 -16.89
C ALA A 125 11.57 -14.73 -18.22
N VAL A 126 10.43 -15.12 -18.77
CA VAL A 126 10.35 -15.83 -20.06
C VAL A 126 9.46 -15.08 -21.01
N GLU A 127 9.69 -15.26 -22.30
CA GLU A 127 8.82 -14.83 -23.38
C GLU A 127 8.11 -16.03 -23.97
N ILE A 128 6.80 -15.93 -24.25
CA ILE A 128 6.05 -16.97 -24.96
C ILE A 128 6.41 -16.89 -26.44
N LEU A 129 7.18 -17.85 -26.91
CA LEU A 129 7.62 -17.94 -28.32
C LEU A 129 6.55 -18.55 -29.24
N ASN A 130 5.79 -19.50 -28.69
CA ASN A 130 4.69 -20.13 -29.40
C ASN A 130 3.52 -20.36 -28.49
N ARG A 131 2.35 -19.84 -28.83
CA ARG A 131 1.11 -20.07 -28.09
C ARG A 131 0.41 -21.35 -28.59
N GLY A 132 0.02 -22.18 -27.60
CA GLY A 132 -0.83 -23.35 -27.81
C GLY A 132 -2.29 -23.05 -27.51
N ASN A 133 -3.17 -24.00 -27.75
CA ASN A 133 -4.58 -23.90 -27.40
C ASN A 133 -4.86 -24.05 -25.89
N ARG A 134 -3.89 -24.62 -25.18
CA ARG A 134 -3.89 -24.70 -23.71
C ARG A 134 -2.64 -24.01 -23.21
N GLN A 135 -2.70 -23.52 -21.98
CA GLN A 135 -1.56 -22.85 -21.34
C GLN A 135 -0.33 -23.75 -21.22
N GLU A 136 -0.54 -25.06 -20.96
CA GLU A 136 0.53 -26.06 -20.85
C GLU A 136 1.24 -26.34 -22.18
N ASP A 137 0.63 -26.00 -23.30
CA ASP A 137 1.16 -26.19 -24.64
C ASP A 137 2.00 -25.01 -25.13
N HIS A 138 2.02 -23.89 -24.37
CA HIS A 138 2.86 -22.75 -24.70
C HIS A 138 4.34 -23.14 -24.63
N ARG A 139 5.13 -22.70 -25.60
CA ARG A 139 6.60 -22.84 -25.56
C ARG A 139 7.21 -21.50 -25.21
N VAL A 140 8.07 -21.49 -24.19
CA VAL A 140 8.67 -20.28 -23.67
C VAL A 140 10.18 -20.30 -23.81
N GLY A 141 10.78 -19.13 -23.97
CA GLY A 141 12.21 -18.91 -23.93
C GLY A 141 12.60 -18.01 -22.76
N VAL A 142 13.74 -18.25 -22.14
CA VAL A 142 14.26 -17.42 -21.05
C VAL A 142 14.77 -16.11 -21.61
N ALA A 143 14.08 -15.01 -21.29
CA ALA A 143 14.48 -13.64 -21.64
C ALA A 143 15.47 -13.06 -20.61
N MET A 144 15.24 -13.36 -19.31
CA MET A 144 16.11 -12.89 -18.24
C MET A 144 16.22 -13.93 -17.10
N ARG A 145 17.42 -14.12 -16.58
CA ARG A 145 17.68 -14.95 -15.40
C ARG A 145 18.00 -14.08 -14.20
N PHE A 146 17.22 -14.20 -13.13
CA PHE A 146 17.44 -13.47 -11.88
C PHE A 146 18.38 -14.23 -10.92
N GLY A 147 18.40 -15.56 -10.97
CA GLY A 147 19.18 -16.45 -10.12
C GLY A 147 18.31 -17.36 -9.25
N SER A 148 18.89 -17.96 -8.20
CA SER A 148 18.19 -18.92 -7.35
C SER A 148 16.93 -18.35 -6.69
N SER A 149 15.82 -19.10 -6.73
CA SER A 149 14.59 -18.76 -6.00
C SER A 149 14.72 -18.88 -4.47
N ASP A 150 15.83 -19.40 -3.96
CA ASP A 150 16.12 -19.46 -2.52
C ASP A 150 16.67 -18.12 -1.99
N GLU A 151 17.05 -17.21 -2.89
CA GLU A 151 17.54 -15.87 -2.55
C GLU A 151 16.40 -14.84 -2.62
N ALA A 152 15.97 -14.28 -1.48
CA ALA A 152 14.89 -13.29 -1.41
C ALA A 152 15.12 -12.08 -2.33
N LYS A 153 16.38 -11.61 -2.45
CA LYS A 153 16.75 -10.50 -3.34
C LYS A 153 16.54 -10.82 -4.82
N ARG A 154 16.68 -12.08 -5.24
CA ARG A 154 16.41 -12.51 -6.62
C ARG A 154 14.91 -12.58 -6.89
N CYS A 155 14.15 -13.13 -5.94
CA CYS A 155 12.70 -13.16 -6.01
C CYS A 155 12.11 -11.73 -6.05
N ALA A 156 12.64 -10.82 -5.23
CA ALA A 156 12.23 -9.42 -5.21
C ALA A 156 12.46 -8.74 -6.58
N LYS A 157 13.63 -8.93 -7.20
CA LYS A 157 13.92 -8.40 -8.55
C LYS A 157 12.96 -8.95 -9.60
N ALA A 158 12.66 -10.24 -9.54
CA ALA A 158 11.72 -10.87 -10.44
C ALA A 158 10.29 -10.31 -10.26
N LEU A 159 9.86 -10.08 -9.01
CA LEU A 159 8.57 -9.49 -8.70
C LEU A 159 8.46 -8.05 -9.21
N LEU A 160 9.49 -7.22 -8.99
CA LEU A 160 9.53 -5.85 -9.51
C LEU A 160 9.44 -5.83 -11.04
N TYR A 161 10.14 -6.73 -11.71
CA TYR A 161 10.07 -6.90 -13.16
C TYR A 161 8.65 -7.29 -13.60
N ALA A 162 8.03 -8.29 -12.94
CA ALA A 162 6.68 -8.75 -13.25
C ALA A 162 5.61 -7.65 -13.10
N LYS A 163 5.86 -6.67 -12.22
CA LYS A 163 4.97 -5.52 -11.96
C LYS A 163 5.35 -4.26 -12.75
N ASP A 164 6.26 -4.36 -13.70
CA ASP A 164 6.76 -3.23 -14.50
C ASP A 164 7.30 -2.06 -13.65
N ILE A 165 7.82 -2.37 -12.45
CA ILE A 165 8.35 -1.35 -11.54
C ILE A 165 9.76 -0.95 -11.98
N ARG A 166 9.91 0.30 -12.36
CA ARG A 166 11.19 0.87 -12.78
C ARG A 166 12.11 1.08 -11.59
N THR A 167 13.20 0.34 -11.50
CA THR A 167 14.16 0.42 -10.39
C THR A 167 15.25 1.49 -10.61
N ARG A 168 15.36 2.07 -11.80
CA ARG A 168 16.35 3.09 -12.14
C ARG A 168 15.65 4.36 -12.58
N PHE A 169 16.24 5.50 -12.22
CA PHE A 169 15.82 6.80 -12.72
C PHE A 169 16.42 7.08 -14.08
N PRO A 170 15.69 7.75 -15.00
CA PRO A 170 16.24 8.29 -16.25
C PRO A 170 17.41 9.23 -16.00
N ASP A 171 18.32 9.36 -16.99
CA ASP A 171 19.49 10.22 -16.86
C ASP A 171 19.13 11.67 -16.56
N LYS A 172 18.14 12.24 -17.24
CA LYS A 172 17.66 13.62 -17.01
C LYS A 172 17.22 13.85 -15.56
N VAL A 173 16.50 12.89 -14.99
CA VAL A 173 16.06 12.95 -13.58
C VAL A 173 17.25 12.87 -12.64
N ARG A 174 18.22 12.00 -12.93
CA ARG A 174 19.44 11.89 -12.14
C ARG A 174 20.28 13.19 -12.21
N ASP A 175 20.39 13.78 -13.39
CA ASP A 175 21.13 15.05 -13.57
C ASP A 175 20.43 16.20 -12.84
N GLU A 176 19.10 16.26 -12.87
CA GLU A 176 18.35 17.24 -12.09
C GLU A 176 18.51 17.03 -10.57
N ALA A 177 18.56 15.79 -10.11
CA ALA A 177 18.71 15.45 -8.68
C ALA A 177 20.11 15.80 -8.13
N LYS A 178 21.16 15.85 -8.96
CA LYS A 178 22.54 16.16 -8.54
C LYS A 178 22.66 17.47 -7.79
N LYS A 179 21.83 18.49 -8.13
CA LYS A 179 21.82 19.79 -7.45
C LYS A 179 21.44 19.70 -5.96
N PHE A 180 20.81 18.59 -5.57
CA PHE A 180 20.38 18.34 -4.19
C PHE A 180 21.35 17.44 -3.40
N GLU A 181 22.39 16.90 -4.04
CA GLU A 181 23.41 16.08 -3.37
C GLU A 181 24.22 16.96 -2.40
N GLY A 182 24.08 16.68 -1.09
CA GLY A 182 24.73 17.50 -0.05
C GLY A 182 24.22 18.93 0.07
N ALA A 183 23.05 19.23 -0.54
CA ALA A 183 22.46 20.56 -0.43
C ALA A 183 21.95 20.84 0.98
N GLU A 184 22.09 22.08 1.41
CA GLU A 184 21.55 22.59 2.68
C GLU A 184 20.43 23.59 2.38
N VAL A 185 19.56 23.79 3.37
CA VAL A 185 18.47 24.79 3.30
C VAL A 185 19.09 26.18 3.30
N SER A 186 18.81 26.98 2.27
CA SER A 186 19.33 28.34 2.15
C SER A 186 18.52 29.35 2.97
N GLU A 187 19.11 30.51 3.27
CA GLU A 187 18.39 31.63 3.92
C GLU A 187 17.17 32.05 3.10
N LYS A 188 17.28 32.05 1.78
CA LYS A 188 16.18 32.37 0.86
C LYS A 188 15.00 31.39 1.00
N ASP A 189 15.28 30.13 1.22
CA ASP A 189 14.23 29.10 1.42
C ASP A 189 13.49 29.31 2.74
N CYS A 190 14.10 30.01 3.68
CA CYS A 190 13.53 30.34 4.99
C CYS A 190 12.60 31.56 4.97
N GLU A 191 12.66 32.40 3.94
CA GLU A 191 11.86 33.63 3.86
C GLU A 191 10.36 33.34 3.89
N GLY A 192 9.62 34.08 4.73
CA GLY A 192 8.16 33.95 4.86
C GLY A 192 7.67 32.67 5.57
N ARG A 193 8.58 31.85 6.10
CA ARG A 193 8.25 30.65 6.87
C ARG A 193 8.23 30.92 8.38
N MET A 194 7.36 30.19 9.08
CA MET A 194 7.33 30.23 10.54
C MET A 194 8.54 29.47 11.10
N ASP A 195 9.30 30.13 11.97
CA ASP A 195 10.42 29.48 12.65
C ASP A 195 9.93 28.67 13.86
N LEU A 196 10.03 27.35 13.74
CA LEU A 196 9.65 26.38 14.77
C LEU A 196 10.87 25.66 15.37
N ARG A 197 12.09 26.11 15.10
CA ARG A 197 13.34 25.47 15.57
C ARG A 197 13.48 25.44 17.10
N ALA A 198 12.78 26.33 17.81
CA ALA A 198 12.77 26.35 19.27
C ALA A 198 11.92 25.22 19.87
N LEU A 199 10.95 24.66 19.12
CA LEU A 199 10.14 23.57 19.61
C LEU A 199 10.97 22.28 19.73
N PRO A 200 10.68 21.42 20.72
CA PRO A 200 11.33 20.13 20.88
C PRO A 200 10.77 19.09 19.88
N ILE A 201 10.98 19.35 18.59
CA ILE A 201 10.52 18.50 17.48
C ILE A 201 11.42 17.28 17.37
N PHE A 202 10.84 16.11 17.14
CA PHE A 202 11.57 14.88 16.86
C PHE A 202 10.76 13.94 15.96
N THR A 203 11.42 12.96 15.37
CA THR A 203 10.82 11.93 14.51
C THR A 203 10.72 10.61 15.25
N ILE A 204 9.81 9.71 14.84
CA ILE A 204 9.73 8.35 15.39
C ILE A 204 9.45 7.38 14.26
N ASP A 205 10.44 6.54 13.94
CA ASP A 205 10.42 5.61 12.81
C ASP A 205 11.00 4.25 13.15
N SER A 206 11.09 3.36 12.15
CA SER A 206 11.92 2.17 12.25
C SER A 206 13.40 2.56 12.21
N ALA A 207 14.27 1.78 12.85
CA ALA A 207 15.71 2.10 12.94
C ALA A 207 16.37 2.22 11.56
N GLU A 208 15.89 1.44 10.59
CA GLU A 208 16.41 1.37 9.23
C GLU A 208 15.91 2.47 8.30
N THR A 209 14.85 3.22 8.69
CA THR A 209 14.23 4.29 7.87
C THR A 209 15.23 5.41 7.60
N LYS A 210 15.30 5.86 6.35
CA LYS A 210 16.17 6.95 5.89
C LYS A 210 15.38 8.08 5.20
N ASP A 211 14.20 7.80 4.73
CA ASP A 211 13.23 8.67 4.11
C ASP A 211 12.20 9.06 5.18
N ILE A 212 12.56 10.04 6.01
CA ILE A 212 11.77 10.45 7.16
C ILE A 212 10.85 11.58 6.73
N ASP A 213 9.55 11.29 6.64
CA ASP A 213 8.53 12.20 6.14
C ASP A 213 7.96 13.12 7.20
N ASP A 214 7.82 12.64 8.44
CA ASP A 214 7.08 13.29 9.49
C ASP A 214 7.88 13.45 10.78
N ALA A 215 7.58 14.54 11.47
CA ALA A 215 8.07 14.83 12.80
C ALA A 215 6.93 15.40 13.65
N ILE A 216 7.05 15.27 14.95
CA ILE A 216 6.05 15.70 15.90
C ILE A 216 6.63 16.61 16.98
N SER A 217 5.78 17.44 17.56
CA SER A 217 6.04 18.17 18.79
C SER A 217 4.78 18.26 19.63
N LEU A 218 4.91 18.23 20.95
CA LEU A 218 3.79 18.42 21.86
C LEU A 218 4.20 19.34 23.01
N THR A 219 3.36 20.33 23.28
CA THR A 219 3.48 21.17 24.49
C THR A 219 2.16 21.23 25.23
N ARG A 220 2.20 21.37 26.54
CA ARG A 220 1.00 21.61 27.32
C ARG A 220 0.66 23.10 27.33
N THR A 221 -0.62 23.39 27.20
CA THR A 221 -1.14 24.76 27.36
C THR A 221 -1.40 25.08 28.82
N SER A 222 -1.43 26.37 29.16
CA SER A 222 -1.66 26.84 30.53
C SER A 222 -3.03 26.45 31.10
N ASP A 223 -4.01 26.16 30.23
CA ASP A 223 -5.36 25.69 30.59
C ASP A 223 -5.45 24.16 30.74
N GLY A 224 -4.31 23.45 30.61
CA GLY A 224 -4.20 21.99 30.77
C GLY A 224 -4.47 21.20 29.50
N GLY A 225 -4.72 21.86 28.38
CA GLY A 225 -4.83 21.25 27.07
C GLY A 225 -3.48 20.94 26.43
N PHE A 226 -3.50 20.80 25.09
CA PHE A 226 -2.32 20.40 24.33
C PHE A 226 -2.18 21.26 23.06
N GLU A 227 -0.94 21.57 22.69
CA GLU A 227 -0.55 22.03 21.36
C GLU A 227 0.26 20.93 20.70
N LEU A 228 -0.36 20.25 19.71
CA LEU A 228 0.26 19.19 18.91
C LEU A 228 0.71 19.77 17.57
N GLY A 229 1.98 19.63 17.25
CA GLY A 229 2.53 19.90 15.91
C GLY A 229 2.78 18.59 15.16
N VAL A 230 2.28 18.51 13.94
CA VAL A 230 2.64 17.48 12.95
C VAL A 230 3.33 18.21 11.80
N HIS A 231 4.59 17.86 11.55
CA HIS A 231 5.48 18.57 10.63
C HIS A 231 5.87 17.61 9.50
N ILE A 232 5.41 17.90 8.28
CA ILE A 232 5.65 17.04 7.11
C ILE A 232 6.68 17.70 6.21
N ALA A 233 7.62 16.93 5.67
CA ALA A 233 8.64 17.37 4.75
C ALA A 233 8.02 18.18 3.59
N ASP A 234 8.47 19.42 3.34
CA ASP A 234 7.95 20.27 2.26
C ASP A 234 8.64 19.93 0.93
N VAL A 235 8.36 18.74 0.41
CA VAL A 235 8.91 18.23 -0.87
C VAL A 235 8.60 19.18 -2.02
N SER A 236 7.45 19.85 -2.01
CA SER A 236 7.01 20.78 -3.04
C SER A 236 7.91 22.04 -3.16
N ASN A 237 8.74 22.30 -2.14
CA ASN A 237 9.75 23.33 -2.22
C ASN A 237 10.85 22.99 -3.24
N TYR A 238 11.16 21.71 -3.38
CA TYR A 238 12.27 21.21 -4.19
C TYR A 238 11.81 20.63 -5.53
N VAL A 239 10.72 19.86 -5.53
CA VAL A 239 10.12 19.27 -6.73
C VAL A 239 9.05 20.21 -7.26
N LYS A 240 9.38 20.92 -8.33
CA LYS A 240 8.47 21.90 -8.93
C LYS A 240 7.65 21.29 -10.06
N PRO A 241 6.36 21.70 -10.22
CA PRO A 241 5.52 21.19 -11.29
C PRO A 241 6.16 21.31 -12.67
N GLY A 242 6.06 20.23 -13.46
CA GLY A 242 6.56 20.19 -14.84
C GLY A 242 8.07 19.93 -14.99
N THR A 243 8.81 19.75 -13.91
CA THR A 243 10.23 19.34 -13.96
C THR A 243 10.36 17.86 -14.28
N GLU A 244 11.57 17.40 -14.64
CA GLU A 244 11.83 15.97 -14.88
C GLU A 244 11.62 15.13 -13.60
N LEU A 245 11.94 15.69 -12.43
CA LEU A 245 11.66 15.08 -11.12
C LEU A 245 10.17 14.91 -10.88
N ASP A 246 9.37 15.96 -11.14
CA ASP A 246 7.91 15.93 -10.97
C ASP A 246 7.25 14.91 -11.91
N ASN A 247 7.63 14.94 -13.20
CA ASN A 247 7.11 14.00 -14.21
C ASN A 247 7.43 12.55 -13.88
N GLU A 248 8.64 12.28 -13.39
CA GLU A 248 9.03 10.93 -12.98
C GLU A 248 8.32 10.49 -11.71
N ALA A 249 8.20 11.37 -10.71
CA ALA A 249 7.45 11.11 -9.48
C ALA A 249 5.98 10.80 -9.78
N PHE A 250 5.35 11.61 -10.65
CA PHE A 250 3.97 11.38 -11.11
C PHE A 250 3.83 10.03 -11.81
N SER A 251 4.79 9.67 -12.67
CA SER A 251 4.79 8.39 -13.38
C SER A 251 5.02 7.18 -12.48
N ARG A 252 5.79 7.32 -11.38
CA ARG A 252 5.99 6.26 -10.36
C ARG A 252 4.81 6.16 -9.41
N ALA A 253 4.19 7.28 -9.09
CA ALA A 253 3.05 7.45 -8.20
C ALA A 253 3.28 7.08 -6.73
N THR A 254 4.28 6.25 -6.41
CA THR A 254 4.56 5.79 -5.04
C THR A 254 5.99 5.27 -4.92
N SER A 255 6.52 5.26 -3.71
CA SER A 255 7.68 4.46 -3.34
C SER A 255 7.25 3.01 -3.11
N VAL A 256 8.07 2.03 -3.50
CA VAL A 256 7.77 0.60 -3.35
C VAL A 256 8.73 -0.02 -2.35
N TYR A 257 8.17 -0.49 -1.23
CA TYR A 257 8.91 -1.14 -0.16
C TYR A 257 8.80 -2.66 -0.30
N TYR A 258 9.93 -3.36 -0.28
CA TYR A 258 9.95 -4.81 -0.37
C TYR A 258 11.16 -5.40 0.37
N ALA A 259 10.93 -6.41 1.18
CA ALA A 259 11.93 -7.04 2.03
C ALA A 259 12.79 -5.98 2.77
N ASP A 260 14.07 -5.87 2.42
CA ASP A 260 15.06 -4.95 2.99
C ASP A 260 15.41 -3.77 2.06
N GLN A 261 14.62 -3.54 1.01
CA GLN A 261 14.93 -2.56 -0.03
C GLN A 261 13.74 -1.65 -0.35
N VAL A 262 14.07 -0.47 -0.87
CA VAL A 262 13.08 0.51 -1.33
C VAL A 262 13.40 0.89 -2.76
N VAL A 263 12.39 0.91 -3.62
CA VAL A 263 12.42 1.61 -4.90
C VAL A 263 11.73 2.95 -4.69
N PRO A 264 12.47 4.04 -4.51
CA PRO A 264 11.88 5.30 -4.09
C PRO A 264 11.18 6.00 -5.26
N MET A 265 10.12 6.78 -4.94
CA MET A 265 9.43 7.65 -5.88
C MET A 265 10.35 8.78 -6.35
N LEU A 266 11.16 9.33 -5.45
CA LEU A 266 12.13 10.39 -5.71
C LEU A 266 13.58 9.89 -5.54
N PRO A 267 14.56 10.46 -6.26
CA PRO A 267 15.97 10.14 -6.05
C PRO A 267 16.40 10.35 -4.59
N LYS A 268 17.34 9.52 -4.11
CA LYS A 268 17.82 9.53 -2.72
C LYS A 268 18.40 10.86 -2.25
N ALA A 269 18.91 11.69 -3.16
CA ALA A 269 19.37 13.05 -2.84
C ALA A 269 18.23 13.92 -2.27
N LEU A 270 16.97 13.63 -2.67
CA LEU A 270 15.80 14.26 -2.10
C LEU A 270 15.25 13.41 -0.96
N SER A 271 14.81 12.15 -1.22
CA SER A 271 14.07 11.34 -0.24
C SER A 271 14.85 11.02 1.03
N ASN A 272 16.17 10.81 0.94
CA ASN A 272 17.02 10.53 2.10
C ASN A 272 17.89 11.74 2.51
N GLY A 273 17.93 12.78 1.65
CA GLY A 273 18.75 13.97 1.77
C GLY A 273 17.95 15.18 2.24
N ILE A 274 17.82 16.18 1.34
CA ILE A 274 17.30 17.52 1.68
C ILE A 274 15.83 17.50 2.16
N CYS A 275 15.01 16.54 1.74
CA CYS A 275 13.62 16.43 2.17
C CYS A 275 13.50 15.65 3.48
N SER A 276 14.34 14.62 3.71
CA SER A 276 14.27 13.80 4.92
C SER A 276 14.50 14.63 6.18
N LEU A 277 13.62 14.50 7.19
CA LEU A 277 13.67 15.26 8.45
C LEU A 277 14.77 14.73 9.40
N ASN A 278 16.00 14.67 8.87
CA ASN A 278 17.16 14.14 9.58
C ASN A 278 17.45 14.91 10.88
N GLU A 279 18.00 14.18 11.83
CA GLU A 279 18.36 14.69 13.16
C GLU A 279 19.37 15.84 13.07
N ASN A 280 19.13 16.92 13.84
CA ASN A 280 19.95 18.12 13.96
C ASN A 280 20.15 18.95 12.68
N GLU A 281 19.51 18.58 11.59
CA GLU A 281 19.56 19.33 10.35
C GLU A 281 18.41 20.33 10.22
N LEU A 282 18.70 21.48 9.56
CA LEU A 282 17.66 22.43 9.22
C LEU A 282 16.82 21.87 8.07
N ARG A 283 15.49 21.85 8.26
CA ARG A 283 14.56 21.32 7.25
C ARG A 283 13.36 22.22 7.04
N LEU A 284 12.87 22.21 5.81
CA LEU A 284 11.62 22.87 5.46
C LEU A 284 10.46 21.89 5.66
N ALA A 285 9.43 22.34 6.34
CA ALA A 285 8.26 21.54 6.59
C ALA A 285 6.97 22.30 6.28
N PHE A 286 5.91 21.55 6.03
CA PHE A 286 4.55 22.02 6.04
C PHE A 286 3.89 21.47 7.30
N SER A 287 3.57 22.35 8.24
CA SER A 287 3.18 21.97 9.58
C SER A 287 1.69 22.18 9.82
N CYS A 288 1.05 21.17 10.41
CA CYS A 288 -0.27 21.28 11.01
C CYS A 288 -0.09 21.51 12.51
N LEU A 289 -0.44 22.70 12.97
CA LEU A 289 -0.42 23.06 14.41
C LEU A 289 -1.85 23.00 14.94
N MET A 290 -2.07 22.13 15.92
CA MET A 290 -3.39 21.78 16.44
C MET A 290 -3.48 22.10 17.92
N ARG A 291 -4.55 22.77 18.33
CA ARG A 291 -4.88 22.99 19.74
C ARG A 291 -5.98 22.02 20.16
N LEU A 292 -5.75 21.32 21.26
CA LEU A 292 -6.69 20.39 21.83
C LEU A 292 -6.99 20.76 23.30
N ASP A 293 -8.22 20.48 23.71
CA ASP A 293 -8.58 20.62 25.12
C ASP A 293 -7.97 19.50 25.98
N LYS A 294 -8.21 19.55 27.27
CA LYS A 294 -7.70 18.56 28.23
C LYS A 294 -8.28 17.15 28.05
N GLU A 295 -9.41 17.01 27.36
CA GLU A 295 -10.04 15.76 26.99
C GLU A 295 -9.56 15.22 25.63
N GLY A 296 -8.68 15.96 24.95
CA GLY A 296 -8.13 15.60 23.63
C GLY A 296 -9.04 15.92 22.44
N ASN A 297 -10.07 16.77 22.62
CA ASN A 297 -10.89 17.27 21.51
C ASN A 297 -10.17 18.40 20.77
N LEU A 298 -10.19 18.36 19.44
CA LEU A 298 -9.64 19.41 18.61
C LEU A 298 -10.46 20.69 18.72
N THR A 299 -9.85 21.79 19.14
CA THR A 299 -10.51 23.11 19.29
C THR A 299 -10.14 24.09 18.19
N ASP A 300 -8.89 24.03 17.72
CA ASP A 300 -8.39 24.89 16.64
C ASP A 300 -7.23 24.23 15.90
N TYR A 301 -6.99 24.62 14.65
CA TYR A 301 -5.83 24.18 13.89
C TYR A 301 -5.46 25.19 12.79
N ARG A 302 -4.18 25.17 12.40
CA ARG A 302 -3.68 25.97 11.28
C ARG A 302 -2.57 25.23 10.55
N PHE A 303 -2.48 25.50 9.24
CA PHE A 303 -1.38 25.03 8.40
C PHE A 303 -0.41 26.16 8.12
N VAL A 304 0.88 25.89 8.26
CA VAL A 304 1.95 26.87 8.03
C VAL A 304 3.13 26.24 7.31
N LYS A 305 3.74 26.95 6.38
CA LYS A 305 5.10 26.64 5.93
C LYS A 305 6.06 26.99 7.04
N SER A 306 6.92 26.07 7.41
CA SER A 306 7.77 26.22 8.60
C SER A 306 9.22 25.84 8.33
N ILE A 307 10.06 26.22 9.27
CA ILE A 307 11.45 25.81 9.38
C ILE A 307 11.56 25.03 10.69
N ILE A 308 12.06 23.82 10.62
CA ILE A 308 12.19 22.95 11.77
C ILE A 308 13.61 22.41 11.93
N ARG A 309 13.90 21.87 13.10
CA ARG A 309 15.07 21.06 13.38
C ARG A 309 14.66 19.91 14.28
N SER A 310 14.75 18.68 13.77
CA SER A 310 14.53 17.49 14.59
C SER A 310 15.65 17.34 15.61
N ARG A 311 15.31 17.15 16.89
CA ARG A 311 16.27 16.99 17.99
C ARG A 311 16.84 15.58 18.05
N VAL A 312 16.01 14.59 17.74
CA VAL A 312 16.34 13.17 17.85
C VAL A 312 15.69 12.41 16.69
N LYS A 313 16.44 11.51 16.06
CA LYS A 313 15.87 10.43 15.27
C LYS A 313 15.37 9.34 16.22
N GLY A 314 14.09 9.37 16.55
CA GLY A 314 13.44 8.40 17.41
C GLY A 314 13.25 7.05 16.71
N VAL A 315 13.26 5.99 17.51
CA VAL A 315 13.03 4.61 17.07
C VAL A 315 11.87 4.02 17.86
N TYR A 316 10.88 3.45 17.19
CA TYR A 316 9.68 2.90 17.83
C TYR A 316 10.00 1.99 19.02
N SER A 317 10.95 1.06 18.90
CA SER A 317 11.32 0.16 20.00
C SER A 317 11.91 0.89 21.21
N GLU A 318 12.69 1.96 21.00
CA GLU A 318 13.28 2.77 22.07
C GLU A 318 12.21 3.62 22.76
N ILE A 319 11.29 4.23 21.99
CA ILE A 319 10.16 4.97 22.55
C ILE A 319 9.24 4.05 23.34
N ASN A 320 8.95 2.84 22.85
CA ASN A 320 8.17 1.85 23.60
C ASN A 320 8.85 1.49 24.94
N ALA A 321 10.18 1.34 24.97
CA ALA A 321 10.94 1.10 26.20
C ALA A 321 10.86 2.29 27.17
N LEU A 322 10.91 3.54 26.65
CA LEU A 322 10.74 4.75 27.45
C LEU A 322 9.34 4.84 28.06
N LEU A 323 8.29 4.60 27.26
CA LEU A 323 6.89 4.62 27.71
C LEU A 323 6.58 3.52 28.75
N ALA A 324 7.24 2.37 28.64
CA ALA A 324 7.14 1.26 29.58
C ALA A 324 8.03 1.41 30.82
N GLY A 325 8.93 2.41 30.87
CA GLY A 325 9.88 2.60 31.95
C GLY A 325 11.04 1.59 31.98
N THR A 326 11.26 0.83 30.91
CA THR A 326 12.30 -0.23 30.80
C THR A 326 13.54 0.22 30.06
N ALA A 327 13.59 1.47 29.57
CA ALA A 327 14.73 2.04 28.85
C ALA A 327 15.97 2.15 29.76
N ASP A 328 17.13 1.81 29.21
CA ASP A 328 18.42 1.96 29.87
C ASP A 328 18.92 3.42 29.91
N ALA A 329 20.08 3.65 30.47
CA ALA A 329 20.66 4.98 30.62
C ALA A 329 21.08 5.60 29.27
N GLU A 330 21.50 4.80 28.32
CA GLU A 330 21.91 5.24 26.98
C GLU A 330 20.72 5.76 26.19
N ILE A 331 19.63 5.00 26.15
CA ILE A 331 18.37 5.44 25.53
C ILE A 331 17.86 6.72 26.20
N LYS A 332 17.83 6.79 27.53
CA LYS A 332 17.40 8.01 28.25
C LYS A 332 18.24 9.22 27.90
N ALA A 333 19.56 9.06 27.78
CA ALA A 333 20.47 10.13 27.40
C ALA A 333 20.23 10.60 25.95
N LYS A 334 20.01 9.67 25.02
CA LYS A 334 19.67 9.98 23.62
C LYS A 334 18.43 10.87 23.50
N TYR A 335 17.42 10.62 24.30
CA TYR A 335 16.14 11.33 24.25
C TYR A 335 16.02 12.50 25.23
N ALA A 336 17.11 12.92 25.89
CA ALA A 336 17.09 13.95 26.95
C ALA A 336 16.35 15.24 26.56
N ASP A 337 16.49 15.70 25.30
CA ASP A 337 15.87 16.93 24.80
C ASP A 337 14.35 16.81 24.55
N VAL A 338 13.81 15.61 24.52
CA VAL A 338 12.41 15.36 24.11
C VAL A 338 11.65 14.45 25.07
N ILE A 339 12.31 13.80 26.00
CA ILE A 339 11.72 12.81 26.91
C ILE A 339 10.58 13.39 27.75
N ASP A 340 10.64 14.67 28.13
CA ASP A 340 9.63 15.36 28.95
C ASP A 340 8.26 15.48 28.24
N GLN A 341 8.22 15.34 26.91
CA GLN A 341 6.97 15.35 26.14
C GLN A 341 6.23 14.00 26.19
N LEU A 342 6.97 12.89 26.36
CA LEU A 342 6.41 11.53 26.22
C LEU A 342 5.22 11.25 27.16
N PRO A 343 5.22 11.68 28.45
CA PRO A 343 4.05 11.50 29.30
C PRO A 343 2.80 12.22 28.77
N ALA A 344 2.96 13.46 28.29
CA ALA A 344 1.86 14.22 27.71
C ALA A 344 1.38 13.63 26.37
N MET A 345 2.29 13.10 25.57
CA MET A 345 1.96 12.39 24.33
C MET A 345 1.16 11.11 24.62
N LYS A 346 1.58 10.32 25.58
CA LYS A 346 0.86 9.12 26.02
C LYS A 346 -0.55 9.45 26.53
N GLU A 347 -0.69 10.50 27.32
CA GLU A 347 -1.98 10.97 27.82
C GLU A 347 -2.90 11.41 26.68
N LEU A 348 -2.40 12.26 25.77
CA LEU A 348 -3.16 12.68 24.59
C LEU A 348 -3.56 11.48 23.72
N TYR A 349 -2.65 10.54 23.47
CA TYR A 349 -2.96 9.30 22.77
C TYR A 349 -4.11 8.54 23.44
N GLY A 350 -4.08 8.38 24.77
CA GLY A 350 -5.14 7.72 25.51
C GLY A 350 -6.50 8.39 25.33
N HIS A 351 -6.55 9.73 25.32
CA HIS A 351 -7.78 10.48 25.03
C HIS A 351 -8.24 10.24 23.58
N ARG A 352 -7.35 10.31 22.61
CA ARG A 352 -7.67 10.12 21.19
C ARG A 352 -8.14 8.68 20.89
N ALA A 353 -7.47 7.68 21.45
CA ALA A 353 -7.86 6.27 21.33
C ALA A 353 -9.27 6.02 21.90
N ARG A 354 -9.58 6.62 23.06
CA ARG A 354 -10.93 6.58 23.64
C ARG A 354 -11.97 7.20 22.70
N LEU A 355 -11.72 8.42 22.21
CA LEU A 355 -12.61 9.09 21.26
C LEU A 355 -12.80 8.30 19.96
N ARG A 356 -11.75 7.64 19.45
CA ARG A 356 -11.81 6.73 18.30
C ARG A 356 -12.75 5.55 18.59
N LYS A 357 -12.60 4.93 19.74
CA LYS A 357 -13.45 3.82 20.18
C LYS A 357 -14.92 4.25 20.36
N GLU A 358 -15.17 5.40 20.97
CA GLU A 358 -16.52 5.96 21.17
C GLU A 358 -17.23 6.25 19.84
N ARG A 359 -16.48 6.69 18.81
CA ARG A 359 -17.01 6.83 17.43
C ARG A 359 -17.37 5.48 16.81
N GLY A 360 -16.84 4.36 17.32
CA GLY A 360 -17.07 3.01 16.79
C GLY A 360 -16.15 2.68 15.61
N CYS A 361 -14.94 3.25 15.54
CA CYS A 361 -13.95 2.83 14.56
C CYS A 361 -13.65 1.35 14.71
N MET A 362 -13.50 0.67 13.56
CA MET A 362 -13.08 -0.73 13.53
C MET A 362 -11.57 -0.82 13.71
N ASP A 363 -11.15 -1.72 14.60
CA ASP A 363 -9.75 -2.08 14.78
C ASP A 363 -9.54 -3.50 14.22
N ILE A 364 -9.16 -3.56 12.94
CA ILE A 364 -8.94 -4.83 12.22
C ILE A 364 -7.44 -5.08 12.20
N GLU A 365 -6.97 -6.03 12.99
CA GLU A 365 -5.58 -6.44 12.93
C GLU A 365 -5.26 -7.09 11.57
N SER A 366 -4.43 -6.43 10.77
CA SER A 366 -3.84 -7.04 9.58
C SER A 366 -2.67 -7.92 10.03
N GLY A 367 -2.64 -9.16 9.55
CA GLY A 367 -1.56 -10.10 9.86
C GLY A 367 -0.27 -9.80 9.08
N GLU A 368 0.25 -8.58 9.17
CA GLU A 368 1.53 -8.23 8.55
C GLU A 368 2.66 -9.07 9.11
N VAL A 369 3.58 -9.46 8.22
CA VAL A 369 4.74 -10.26 8.58
C VAL A 369 6.04 -9.53 8.25
N LYS A 370 7.04 -9.68 9.10
CA LYS A 370 8.42 -9.25 8.86
C LYS A 370 9.26 -10.47 8.48
N LEU A 371 9.91 -10.40 7.32
CA LEU A 371 10.87 -11.41 6.91
C LEU A 371 12.20 -11.17 7.62
N ILE A 372 12.76 -12.22 8.21
CA ILE A 372 14.11 -12.19 8.77
C ILE A 372 15.04 -12.84 7.77
N LEU A 373 16.00 -12.08 7.27
CA LEU A 373 16.97 -12.53 6.28
C LEU A 373 18.34 -12.79 6.93
N ASP A 374 19.06 -13.79 6.43
CA ASP A 374 20.48 -14.01 6.77
C ASP A 374 21.39 -13.03 5.99
N GLU A 375 22.71 -13.11 6.23
CA GLU A 375 23.72 -12.28 5.56
C GLU A 375 23.74 -12.48 4.03
N ASN A 376 23.25 -13.62 3.55
CA ASN A 376 23.16 -13.96 2.13
C ASN A 376 21.80 -13.54 1.52
N GLY A 377 20.90 -12.96 2.31
CA GLY A 377 19.58 -12.56 1.87
C GLY A 377 18.59 -13.72 1.72
N ARG A 378 18.81 -14.85 2.41
CA ARG A 378 17.86 -15.95 2.51
C ARG A 378 16.92 -15.72 3.67
N CYS A 379 15.63 -16.01 3.47
CA CYS A 379 14.65 -15.94 4.55
C CYS A 379 14.87 -17.10 5.51
N ILE A 380 15.21 -16.78 6.76
CA ILE A 380 15.46 -17.75 7.84
C ILE A 380 14.30 -17.80 8.85
N ASP A 381 13.47 -16.76 8.91
CA ASP A 381 12.32 -16.72 9.80
C ASP A 381 11.26 -15.74 9.28
N VAL A 382 10.01 -15.94 9.69
CA VAL A 382 8.86 -15.07 9.39
C VAL A 382 8.18 -14.72 10.71
N LYS A 383 8.25 -13.46 11.12
CA LYS A 383 7.65 -12.99 12.37
C LYS A 383 6.42 -12.14 12.11
N LYS A 384 5.35 -12.33 12.91
CA LYS A 384 4.22 -11.40 12.92
C LYS A 384 4.73 -10.02 13.37
N ARG A 385 4.43 -8.98 12.61
CA ARG A 385 4.66 -7.60 13.03
C ARG A 385 3.61 -7.23 14.05
N THR A 386 4.04 -6.83 15.23
CA THR A 386 3.17 -6.29 16.28
C THR A 386 3.45 -4.80 16.41
N SER A 387 2.40 -3.99 16.34
CA SER A 387 2.49 -2.55 16.62
C SER A 387 2.54 -2.34 18.13
N GLY A 388 3.44 -1.49 18.56
CA GLY A 388 3.54 -1.07 19.95
C GLY A 388 2.72 0.17 20.27
N GLU A 389 2.85 0.68 21.48
CA GLU A 389 2.14 1.89 21.94
C GLU A 389 2.59 3.14 21.15
N SER A 390 3.88 3.23 20.83
CA SER A 390 4.43 4.38 20.08
C SER A 390 3.93 4.43 18.62
N GLU A 391 3.81 3.27 17.95
CA GLU A 391 3.26 3.20 16.59
C GLU A 391 1.80 3.65 16.56
N SER A 392 0.98 3.18 17.51
CA SER A 392 -0.43 3.56 17.64
C SER A 392 -0.59 5.04 18.01
N MET A 393 0.32 5.59 18.83
CA MET A 393 0.35 7.01 19.19
C MET A 393 0.61 7.90 17.98
N ILE A 394 1.62 7.56 17.17
CA ILE A 394 1.93 8.30 15.94
C ILE A 394 0.76 8.19 14.95
N GLU A 395 0.19 7.00 14.76
CA GLU A 395 -0.99 6.81 13.91
C GLU A 395 -2.11 7.79 14.28
N GLU A 396 -2.47 7.92 15.57
CA GLU A 396 -3.53 8.82 16.01
C GLU A 396 -3.21 10.29 15.73
N PHE A 397 -1.95 10.71 15.88
CA PHE A 397 -1.54 12.08 15.60
C PHE A 397 -1.57 12.37 14.08
N MET A 398 -1.15 11.42 13.25
CA MET A 398 -1.23 11.53 11.80
C MET A 398 -2.69 11.53 11.32
N LEU A 399 -3.55 10.66 11.88
CA LEU A 399 -4.98 10.65 11.57
C LEU A 399 -5.63 12.00 11.87
N LEU A 400 -5.28 12.64 12.97
CA LEU A 400 -5.81 13.95 13.31
C LEU A 400 -5.37 15.05 12.33
N ALA A 401 -4.08 15.08 11.96
CA ALA A 401 -3.57 16.04 10.98
C ALA A 401 -4.20 15.81 9.59
N ASN A 402 -4.37 14.57 9.17
CA ASN A 402 -5.05 14.18 7.93
C ASN A 402 -6.52 14.64 7.93
N GLN A 403 -7.21 14.50 9.05
CA GLN A 403 -8.58 14.98 9.23
C GLN A 403 -8.65 16.51 9.13
N CYS A 404 -7.71 17.23 9.76
CA CYS A 404 -7.59 18.69 9.66
C CYS A 404 -7.41 19.15 8.21
N ALA A 405 -6.54 18.49 7.45
CA ALA A 405 -6.27 18.83 6.05
C ALA A 405 -7.51 18.64 5.16
N ALA A 406 -8.20 17.51 5.30
CA ALA A 406 -9.42 17.24 4.55
C ALA A 406 -10.53 18.23 4.91
N HIS A 407 -10.71 18.53 6.20
CA HIS A 407 -11.68 19.52 6.67
C HIS A 407 -11.35 20.92 6.14
N PHE A 408 -10.08 21.35 6.19
CA PHE A 408 -9.63 22.62 5.67
C PHE A 408 -9.93 22.78 4.19
N ALA A 409 -9.58 21.78 3.38
CA ALA A 409 -9.82 21.79 1.94
C ALA A 409 -11.32 21.88 1.61
N ARG A 410 -12.15 21.11 2.32
CA ARG A 410 -13.60 21.13 2.14
C ARG A 410 -14.22 22.48 2.50
N VAL A 411 -13.85 23.05 3.66
CA VAL A 411 -14.41 24.34 4.12
C VAL A 411 -13.98 25.49 3.21
N LYS A 412 -12.72 25.46 2.73
CA LYS A 412 -12.19 26.46 1.80
C LYS A 412 -12.55 26.21 0.35
N GLN A 413 -13.23 25.10 0.03
CA GLN A 413 -13.59 24.68 -1.32
C GLN A 413 -12.37 24.61 -2.27
N ILE A 414 -11.23 24.16 -1.76
CA ILE A 414 -10.00 23.97 -2.53
C ILE A 414 -10.08 22.60 -3.22
N PRO A 415 -9.70 22.46 -4.51
CA PRO A 415 -9.50 21.17 -5.14
C PRO A 415 -8.52 20.34 -4.33
N PHE A 416 -8.93 19.13 -3.96
CA PHE A 416 -8.15 18.28 -3.07
C PHE A 416 -8.37 16.81 -3.38
N VAL A 417 -7.44 15.95 -2.98
CA VAL A 417 -7.55 14.50 -3.13
C VAL A 417 -7.92 13.91 -1.78
N TYR A 418 -9.16 13.41 -1.68
CA TYR A 418 -9.67 12.76 -0.48
C TYR A 418 -9.40 11.27 -0.49
N ARG A 419 -9.20 10.69 0.68
CA ARG A 419 -9.15 9.23 0.87
C ARG A 419 -10.53 8.76 1.31
N VAL A 420 -11.26 8.16 0.40
CA VAL A 420 -12.65 7.73 0.58
C VAL A 420 -12.70 6.23 0.87
N HIS A 421 -13.53 5.82 1.81
CA HIS A 421 -13.82 4.43 2.09
C HIS A 421 -15.34 4.26 2.20
N GLU A 422 -15.92 3.69 1.16
CA GLU A 422 -17.37 3.48 1.07
C GLU A 422 -17.82 2.29 1.93
N GLU A 423 -19.12 2.21 2.17
CA GLU A 423 -19.77 1.10 2.88
C GLU A 423 -19.53 -0.24 2.15
N PRO A 424 -19.57 -1.38 2.87
CA PRO A 424 -19.56 -2.70 2.27
C PRO A 424 -20.74 -2.92 1.33
N ASN A 425 -20.54 -3.65 0.23
CA ASN A 425 -21.66 -3.99 -0.65
C ASN A 425 -22.49 -5.19 -0.11
N ALA A 426 -23.75 -5.31 -0.57
CA ALA A 426 -24.68 -6.34 -0.10
C ALA A 426 -24.15 -7.77 -0.26
N GLU A 427 -23.57 -8.11 -1.41
CA GLU A 427 -23.02 -9.47 -1.67
C GLU A 427 -21.91 -9.86 -0.69
N LYS A 428 -21.04 -8.91 -0.36
CA LYS A 428 -19.97 -9.16 0.61
C LYS A 428 -20.49 -9.29 2.03
N LEU A 429 -21.56 -8.52 2.36
CA LEU A 429 -22.23 -8.61 3.65
C LEU A 429 -22.93 -9.97 3.83
N GLU A 430 -23.57 -10.51 2.80
CA GLU A 430 -24.16 -11.87 2.84
C GLU A 430 -23.10 -12.95 3.15
N ARG A 431 -21.90 -12.82 2.55
CA ARG A 431 -20.79 -13.75 2.85
C ARG A 431 -20.28 -13.62 4.29
N LEU A 432 -20.22 -12.41 4.81
CA LEU A 432 -19.87 -12.15 6.21
C LEU A 432 -20.93 -12.74 7.15
N HIS A 433 -22.21 -12.51 6.86
CA HIS A 433 -23.34 -13.06 7.60
C HIS A 433 -23.27 -14.59 7.70
N ALA A 434 -23.08 -15.27 6.54
CA ALA A 434 -22.93 -16.72 6.51
C ALA A 434 -21.74 -17.21 7.36
N LEU A 435 -20.62 -16.48 7.36
CA LEU A 435 -19.46 -16.79 8.17
C LEU A 435 -19.74 -16.64 9.67
N LEU A 436 -20.38 -15.55 10.08
CA LEU A 436 -20.75 -15.27 11.47
C LEU A 436 -21.71 -16.37 12.00
N GLN A 437 -22.73 -16.71 11.22
CA GLN A 437 -23.67 -17.80 11.56
C GLN A 437 -22.94 -19.15 11.72
N ALA A 438 -22.04 -19.48 10.79
CA ALA A 438 -21.25 -20.71 10.88
C ALA A 438 -20.37 -20.77 12.15
N CYS A 439 -19.96 -19.63 12.68
CA CYS A 439 -19.22 -19.49 13.94
C CYS A 439 -20.14 -19.37 15.17
N GLY A 440 -21.46 -19.38 15.01
CA GLY A 440 -22.41 -19.18 16.11
C GLY A 440 -22.42 -17.78 16.71
N ILE A 441 -21.99 -16.79 15.94
CA ILE A 441 -21.93 -15.39 16.36
C ILE A 441 -23.21 -14.67 15.90
N ASN A 442 -23.81 -13.93 16.84
CA ASN A 442 -25.00 -13.14 16.53
C ASN A 442 -24.63 -11.92 15.67
N ASP A 443 -25.34 -11.76 14.55
CA ASP A 443 -25.13 -10.74 13.53
C ASP A 443 -26.41 -9.97 13.18
N HIS A 444 -27.30 -9.80 14.14
CA HIS A 444 -28.50 -8.99 13.96
C HIS A 444 -28.11 -7.51 13.92
N PHE A 445 -28.02 -6.96 12.70
CA PHE A 445 -27.78 -5.56 12.49
C PHE A 445 -29.08 -4.77 12.49
N ALA A 446 -29.03 -3.51 12.95
CA ALA A 446 -30.20 -2.63 12.98
C ALA A 446 -30.65 -2.20 11.58
N LYS A 447 -29.78 -2.31 10.57
CA LYS A 447 -30.04 -1.94 9.16
C LYS A 447 -29.43 -2.98 8.22
N ASP A 448 -29.82 -2.92 6.94
CA ASP A 448 -29.25 -3.77 5.87
C ASP A 448 -27.73 -3.62 5.74
N VAL A 449 -27.22 -2.40 5.93
CA VAL A 449 -25.78 -2.14 6.03
C VAL A 449 -25.44 -1.86 7.50
N PRO A 450 -24.61 -2.69 8.14
CA PRO A 450 -24.19 -2.51 9.52
C PRO A 450 -23.39 -1.22 9.69
N THR A 451 -23.49 -0.62 10.84
CA THR A 451 -22.62 0.50 11.22
C THR A 451 -21.22 -0.01 11.58
N PRO A 452 -20.17 0.81 11.42
CA PRO A 452 -18.82 0.44 11.89
C PRO A 452 -18.79 0.04 13.37
N LYS A 453 -19.64 0.64 14.20
CA LYS A 453 -19.75 0.32 15.63
C LYS A 453 -20.28 -1.09 15.88
N GLU A 454 -21.28 -1.55 15.12
CA GLU A 454 -21.78 -2.92 15.20
C GLU A 454 -20.72 -3.93 14.79
N LEU A 455 -19.99 -3.64 13.71
CA LEU A 455 -18.88 -4.49 13.26
C LEU A 455 -17.72 -4.49 14.26
N SER A 456 -17.39 -3.36 14.86
CA SER A 456 -16.37 -3.24 15.92
C SER A 456 -16.74 -4.08 17.15
N ALA A 457 -18.01 -4.09 17.54
CA ALA A 457 -18.48 -4.92 18.66
C ALA A 457 -18.30 -6.43 18.40
N ILE A 458 -18.51 -6.88 17.16
CA ILE A 458 -18.23 -8.27 16.75
C ILE A 458 -16.74 -8.59 16.89
N LEU A 459 -15.86 -7.72 16.34
CA LEU A 459 -14.41 -7.89 16.42
C LEU A 459 -13.91 -7.95 17.86
N GLU A 460 -14.43 -7.08 18.74
CA GLU A 460 -14.11 -7.13 20.18
C GLU A 460 -14.61 -8.42 20.85
N GLY A 461 -15.82 -8.88 20.50
CA GLY A 461 -16.41 -10.10 21.06
C GLY A 461 -15.68 -11.38 20.70
N VAL A 462 -14.95 -11.41 19.57
CA VAL A 462 -14.17 -12.57 19.15
C VAL A 462 -12.69 -12.52 19.54
N ARG A 463 -12.23 -11.41 20.10
CA ARG A 463 -10.82 -11.22 20.49
C ARG A 463 -10.38 -12.29 21.50
N GLY A 464 -9.26 -12.95 21.24
CA GLY A 464 -8.72 -14.03 22.06
C GLY A 464 -9.44 -15.38 21.91
N THR A 465 -10.45 -15.47 21.03
CA THR A 465 -11.14 -16.74 20.73
C THR A 465 -10.50 -17.44 19.52
N PRO A 466 -10.75 -18.77 19.34
CA PRO A 466 -10.31 -19.49 18.15
C PRO A 466 -10.86 -18.92 16.82
N TYR A 467 -11.92 -18.12 16.87
CA TYR A 467 -12.57 -17.52 15.70
C TYR A 467 -11.97 -16.17 15.28
N GLU A 468 -11.15 -15.54 16.11
CA GLU A 468 -10.61 -14.20 15.90
C GLU A 468 -10.00 -14.03 14.51
N GLN A 469 -9.09 -14.91 14.12
CA GLN A 469 -8.37 -14.78 12.84
C GLN A 469 -9.30 -14.93 11.63
N ILE A 470 -10.23 -15.88 11.66
CA ILE A 470 -11.14 -16.11 10.54
C ILE A 470 -12.16 -14.98 10.41
N ILE A 471 -12.65 -14.44 11.54
CA ILE A 471 -13.60 -13.33 11.56
C ILE A 471 -12.90 -12.04 11.11
N ASN A 472 -11.69 -11.73 11.60
CA ASN A 472 -10.89 -10.59 11.15
C ASN A 472 -10.65 -10.65 9.62
N THR A 473 -10.31 -11.83 9.09
CA THR A 473 -10.12 -12.04 7.65
C THR A 473 -11.42 -11.87 6.88
N GLY A 474 -12.54 -12.42 7.38
CA GLY A 474 -13.87 -12.27 6.77
C GLY A 474 -14.31 -10.82 6.76
N MET A 475 -14.13 -10.12 7.89
CA MET A 475 -14.43 -8.69 8.03
C MET A 475 -13.65 -7.84 7.04
N LEU A 476 -12.32 -8.05 6.95
CA LEU A 476 -11.47 -7.33 6.01
C LEU A 476 -11.90 -7.55 4.55
N ARG A 477 -12.27 -8.78 4.18
CA ARG A 477 -12.76 -9.12 2.83
C ARG A 477 -14.11 -8.52 2.51
N CYS A 478 -14.94 -8.32 3.53
CA CYS A 478 -16.25 -7.67 3.40
C CYS A 478 -16.10 -6.18 3.07
N MET A 479 -15.08 -5.50 3.61
CA MET A 479 -14.89 -4.08 3.40
C MET A 479 -14.67 -3.72 1.93
N SER A 480 -15.14 -2.55 1.55
CA SER A 480 -14.78 -1.89 0.30
C SER A 480 -13.31 -1.49 0.32
N LYS A 481 -12.70 -1.31 -0.85
CA LYS A 481 -11.35 -0.74 -0.92
C LYS A 481 -11.42 0.78 -0.76
N ALA A 482 -10.53 1.34 0.05
CA ALA A 482 -10.38 2.78 0.09
C ALA A 482 -9.78 3.28 -1.22
N LEU A 483 -10.29 4.39 -1.74
CA LEU A 483 -9.91 4.99 -3.01
C LEU A 483 -9.51 6.46 -2.81
N TYR A 484 -8.80 7.01 -3.81
CA TYR A 484 -8.56 8.45 -3.89
C TYR A 484 -9.60 9.08 -4.81
N GLU A 485 -10.29 10.11 -4.33
CA GLU A 485 -11.34 10.81 -5.06
C GLU A 485 -11.25 12.33 -4.88
N GLU A 486 -11.79 13.06 -5.84
CA GLU A 486 -11.90 14.54 -5.78
C GLU A 486 -13.03 15.04 -4.86
N LYS A 487 -13.98 14.17 -4.50
CA LYS A 487 -15.14 14.51 -3.66
C LYS A 487 -15.04 13.84 -2.30
N PRO A 488 -15.34 14.57 -1.20
CA PRO A 488 -15.37 14.01 0.15
C PRO A 488 -16.65 13.17 0.34
N LYS A 489 -16.54 11.84 0.22
CA LYS A 489 -17.63 10.89 0.49
C LYS A 489 -17.58 10.27 1.90
N GLY A 490 -16.57 10.66 2.69
CA GLY A 490 -16.32 10.11 4.02
C GLY A 490 -15.45 8.85 4.03
N HIS A 491 -15.18 8.37 5.23
CA HIS A 491 -14.36 7.16 5.43
C HIS A 491 -15.06 6.24 6.43
N TYR A 492 -15.74 5.22 5.90
CA TYR A 492 -16.57 4.29 6.68
C TYR A 492 -15.79 3.64 7.83
N GLY A 493 -14.64 3.01 7.59
CA GLY A 493 -13.88 2.30 8.61
C GLY A 493 -13.33 3.19 9.73
N LEU A 494 -13.01 4.47 9.44
CA LEU A 494 -12.55 5.45 10.43
C LEU A 494 -13.69 6.26 11.06
N VAL A 495 -14.91 6.11 10.57
CA VAL A 495 -16.09 6.90 10.99
C VAL A 495 -15.80 8.39 10.90
N LEU A 496 -15.20 8.82 9.78
CA LEU A 496 -14.83 10.21 9.53
C LEU A 496 -15.61 10.76 8.35
N LYS A 497 -16.08 12.01 8.49
CA LYS A 497 -16.79 12.72 7.42
C LYS A 497 -15.83 13.18 6.32
N ASP A 498 -14.64 13.64 6.72
CA ASP A 498 -13.60 14.14 5.84
C ASP A 498 -12.30 13.43 6.19
N TYR A 499 -11.61 12.87 5.19
CA TYR A 499 -10.31 12.27 5.39
C TYR A 499 -9.45 12.37 4.11
N ALA A 500 -8.18 12.62 4.29
CA ALA A 500 -7.20 12.70 3.22
C ALA A 500 -5.82 12.33 3.76
N HIS A 501 -4.90 11.97 2.89
CA HIS A 501 -3.51 11.74 3.27
C HIS A 501 -2.70 13.03 3.10
N PHE A 502 -2.57 13.79 4.17
CA PHE A 502 -1.69 14.96 4.25
C PHE A 502 -0.25 14.56 4.64
N THR A 503 -0.12 13.49 5.42
CA THR A 503 1.14 13.08 6.07
C THR A 503 2.00 12.13 5.22
N LEU A 504 1.69 11.95 3.94
CA LEU A 504 2.46 11.15 3.00
C LEU A 504 3.03 12.05 1.90
N SER A 505 4.35 12.24 1.87
CA SER A 505 5.00 13.15 0.93
C SER A 505 6.21 12.57 0.17
N LEU A 506 6.81 11.44 0.61
CA LEU A 506 8.01 10.85 -0.01
C LEU A 506 7.80 9.45 -0.61
#